data_468d3559ff166df1ce4ce9b92f1b981c
#
_entry.id   468d3559ff166df1ce4ce9b92f1b981c
#
_cell.length_a   1.000
_cell.length_b   1.000
_cell.length_c   1.000
_cell.angle_alpha   90.00
_cell.angle_beta   90.00
_cell.angle_gamma   90.00
#
_symmetry.space_group_name_H-M   'P 1'
#
loop_
_entity.id
_entity.type
_entity.pdbx_description
1 polymer ?
#
loop_
_entity_poly.entity_id
_entity_poly.type
_entity_poly.pdbx_seq_one_letter_code
_entity_poly.pdbx_strand_id
1 'polypeptide(L)'
;MIIGSFTKSDEGYTGSLETVTLSVKASITPAEKRNDSAPDFRILVARGKEIGAAWKRTSSAGREYLSVKLDDPSFSGPIFASLIEAENSGFVLIWSRRNGD
;
A
#
# COMPACT_ATOMS: atom_id res chain seq x y z
N MET A 1 -5.55 7.71 9.65
CA MET A 1 -6.72 6.83 9.49
C MET A 1 -6.30 5.52 8.87
N ILE A 2 -6.62 4.42 9.51
CA ILE A 2 -6.28 3.11 8.98
C ILE A 2 -7.28 2.71 7.90
N ILE A 3 -6.78 2.43 6.71
CA ILE A 3 -7.65 2.02 5.59
C ILE A 3 -7.33 0.60 5.11
N GLY A 4 -6.48 -0.12 5.81
CA GLY A 4 -6.19 -1.49 5.46
C GLY A 4 -5.41 -2.21 6.51
N SER A 5 -5.50 -3.53 6.47
CA SER A 5 -4.75 -4.43 7.34
C SER A 5 -4.15 -5.52 6.48
N PHE A 6 -2.90 -5.84 6.72
CA PHE A 6 -2.18 -6.82 5.92
C PHE A 6 -1.34 -7.71 6.80
N THR A 7 -1.05 -8.91 6.29
CA THR A 7 -0.08 -9.80 6.88
C THR A 7 0.98 -10.11 5.84
N LYS A 8 2.19 -10.31 6.29
CA LYS A 8 3.28 -10.62 5.38
C LYS A 8 3.13 -12.05 4.86
N SER A 9 3.26 -12.21 3.55
CA SER A 9 3.31 -13.51 2.89
C SER A 9 4.73 -13.72 2.37
N ASP A 10 4.96 -14.84 1.68
CA ASP A 10 6.32 -15.21 1.25
C ASP A 10 7.07 -14.10 0.53
N GLU A 11 6.43 -13.41 -0.40
CA GLU A 11 7.10 -12.40 -1.20
C GLU A 11 6.46 -11.04 -1.11
N GLY A 12 5.32 -10.93 -0.44
CA GLY A 12 4.62 -9.68 -0.37
C GLY A 12 3.70 -9.63 0.82
N TYR A 13 2.52 -9.08 0.62
CA TYR A 13 1.54 -8.90 1.70
C TYR A 13 0.17 -9.24 1.18
N THR A 14 -0.68 -9.77 2.06
CA THR A 14 -2.09 -10.01 1.73
C THR A 14 -2.95 -9.43 2.83
N GLY A 15 -4.10 -8.93 2.44
CA GLY A 15 -5.00 -8.33 3.41
C GLY A 15 -6.22 -7.72 2.75
N SER A 16 -6.68 -6.62 3.31
CA SER A 16 -7.87 -5.96 2.80
C SER A 16 -7.73 -4.45 2.88
N LEU A 17 -8.42 -3.78 1.97
CA LEU A 17 -8.59 -2.33 1.97
C LEU A 17 -10.01 -2.01 2.37
N GLU A 18 -10.16 -1.09 3.32
CA GLU A 18 -11.48 -0.69 3.79
C GLU A 18 -11.55 0.82 3.97
N THR A 19 -12.46 1.44 3.26
CA THR A 19 -12.80 2.84 3.43
C THR A 19 -14.31 2.92 3.65
N VAL A 20 -14.84 4.12 3.70
CA VAL A 20 -16.28 4.30 3.87
C VAL A 20 -17.09 3.62 2.74
N THR A 21 -16.54 3.65 1.52
CA THR A 21 -17.24 3.13 0.35
C THR A 21 -16.60 1.90 -0.27
N LEU A 22 -15.45 1.46 0.26
CA LEU A 22 -14.68 0.39 -0.36
C LEU A 22 -14.36 -0.68 0.67
N SER A 23 -14.58 -1.94 0.29
CA SER A 23 -14.16 -3.08 1.10
C SER A 23 -13.77 -4.19 0.14
N VAL A 24 -12.47 -4.40 -0.04
CA VAL A 24 -11.95 -5.39 -0.98
C VAL A 24 -10.72 -6.07 -0.40
N LYS A 25 -10.52 -7.30 -0.82
CA LYS A 25 -9.28 -8.00 -0.52
C LYS A 25 -8.21 -7.49 -1.48
N ALA A 26 -7.00 -7.38 -0.97
CA ALA A 26 -5.90 -6.86 -1.75
C ALA A 26 -4.64 -7.64 -1.47
N SER A 27 -3.74 -7.65 -2.44
CA SER A 27 -2.42 -8.21 -2.25
C SER A 27 -1.38 -7.23 -2.75
N ILE A 28 -0.24 -7.22 -2.09
CA ILE A 28 0.91 -6.40 -2.46
C ILE A 28 1.98 -7.38 -2.89
N THR A 29 2.30 -7.38 -4.18
CA THR A 29 3.21 -8.37 -4.75
C THR A 29 4.44 -7.68 -5.33
N PRO A 30 5.59 -8.37 -5.33
CA PRO A 30 6.81 -7.78 -5.91
C PRO A 30 6.58 -7.39 -7.36
N ALA A 31 7.15 -6.25 -7.73
CA ALA A 31 7.09 -5.75 -9.10
C ALA A 31 8.47 -5.85 -9.73
N GLU A 32 8.50 -5.98 -11.04
CA GLU A 32 9.76 -5.95 -11.75
C GLU A 32 10.28 -4.52 -11.76
N LYS A 33 11.44 -4.32 -11.13
CA LYS A 33 12.01 -2.99 -11.00
C LYS A 33 12.95 -2.71 -12.14
N ARG A 34 12.55 -1.84 -13.05
CA ARG A 34 13.32 -1.54 -14.25
C ARG A 34 14.31 -0.40 -14.07
N ASN A 35 14.11 0.42 -13.04
CA ASN A 35 15.02 1.51 -12.72
C ASN A 35 14.81 1.90 -11.25
N ASP A 36 15.63 2.84 -10.77
CA ASP A 36 15.59 3.22 -9.37
C ASP A 36 14.29 3.88 -8.94
N SER A 37 13.57 4.50 -9.86
CA SER A 37 12.31 5.17 -9.52
C SER A 37 11.09 4.27 -9.73
N ALA A 38 11.27 3.07 -10.29
CA ALA A 38 10.16 2.15 -10.47
C ALA A 38 9.70 1.60 -9.12
N PRO A 39 8.41 1.23 -9.02
CA PRO A 39 7.91 0.69 -7.75
C PRO A 39 8.52 -0.66 -7.41
N ASP A 40 8.64 -0.91 -6.13
CA ASP A 40 9.12 -2.19 -5.62
C ASP A 40 8.01 -3.23 -5.56
N PHE A 41 6.76 -2.79 -5.45
CA PHE A 41 5.60 -3.67 -5.33
C PHE A 41 4.43 -3.12 -6.14
N ARG A 42 3.53 -4.01 -6.50
CA ARG A 42 2.25 -3.66 -7.12
C ARG A 42 1.13 -4.04 -6.18
N ILE A 43 0.04 -3.31 -6.24
CA ILE A 43 -1.12 -3.58 -5.40
C ILE A 43 -2.25 -4.06 -6.28
N LEU A 44 -2.71 -5.29 -6.03
CA LEU A 44 -3.72 -5.95 -6.82
C LEU A 44 -4.96 -6.19 -5.98
N VAL A 45 -6.12 -6.03 -6.60
CA VAL A 45 -7.39 -6.35 -5.97
C VAL A 45 -8.07 -7.44 -6.79
N ALA A 46 -9.36 -7.65 -6.56
CA ALA A 46 -10.13 -8.74 -7.15
C ALA A 46 -9.74 -9.00 -8.62
N ARG A 47 -9.54 -10.26 -8.93
CA ARG A 47 -9.23 -10.72 -10.30
C ARG A 47 -7.91 -10.17 -10.85
N GLY A 48 -7.00 -9.82 -9.95
CA GLY A 48 -5.69 -9.37 -10.35
C GLY A 48 -5.65 -7.96 -10.92
N LYS A 49 -6.65 -7.14 -10.67
CA LYS A 49 -6.64 -5.76 -11.15
C LYS A 49 -5.65 -4.95 -10.36
N GLU A 50 -4.74 -4.31 -11.04
CA GLU A 50 -3.74 -3.48 -10.41
C GLU A 50 -4.32 -2.09 -10.14
N ILE A 51 -4.30 -1.66 -8.89
CA ILE A 51 -4.81 -0.34 -8.51
C ILE A 51 -3.76 0.53 -7.84
N GLY A 52 -2.53 0.06 -7.77
CA GLY A 52 -1.53 0.89 -7.13
C GLY A 52 -0.16 0.29 -7.15
N ALA A 53 0.74 1.02 -6.51
CA ALA A 53 2.13 0.64 -6.42
C ALA A 53 2.68 1.07 -5.07
N ALA A 54 3.81 0.47 -4.69
CA ALA A 54 4.45 0.80 -3.43
C ALA A 54 5.95 0.85 -3.61
N TRP A 55 6.57 1.76 -2.87
CA TRP A 55 8.01 1.96 -2.88
C TRP A 55 8.54 1.78 -1.48
N LYS A 56 9.66 1.07 -1.36
CA LYS A 56 10.35 0.93 -0.07
C LYS A 56 10.94 2.28 0.33
N ARG A 57 10.74 2.65 1.57
CA ARG A 57 11.26 3.90 2.13
C ARG A 57 11.77 3.64 3.53
N THR A 58 12.63 4.54 3.99
CA THR A 58 13.13 4.49 5.36
C THR A 58 12.81 5.84 6.00
N SER A 59 12.18 5.80 7.17
CA SER A 59 11.83 7.02 7.89
C SER A 59 13.07 7.65 8.52
N SER A 60 12.93 8.88 9.00
CA SER A 60 14.01 9.57 9.68
C SER A 60 14.44 8.85 10.96
N ALA A 61 13.56 8.02 11.53
CA ALA A 61 13.87 7.20 12.69
C ALA A 61 14.52 5.88 12.33
N GLY A 62 14.79 5.64 11.05
CA GLY A 62 15.42 4.40 10.60
C GLY A 62 14.48 3.23 10.42
N ARG A 63 13.17 3.45 10.45
CA ARG A 63 12.21 2.38 10.25
C ARG A 63 11.82 2.25 8.79
N GLU A 64 11.77 1.01 8.32
CA GLU A 64 11.35 0.75 6.96
C GLU A 64 9.83 0.75 6.86
N TYR A 65 9.32 1.27 5.76
CA TYR A 65 7.89 1.26 5.48
C TYR A 65 7.70 1.30 3.97
N LEU A 66 6.47 1.07 3.52
CA LEU A 66 6.15 1.21 2.11
C LEU A 66 5.35 2.47 1.89
N SER A 67 5.79 3.28 0.94
CA SER A 67 5.02 4.43 0.48
C SER A 67 4.09 3.93 -0.60
N VAL A 68 2.78 4.08 -0.41
CA VAL A 68 1.76 3.47 -1.26
C VAL A 68 0.98 4.54 -2.01
N LYS A 69 0.77 4.30 -3.29
CA LYS A 69 -0.10 5.13 -4.11
C LYS A 69 -1.17 4.24 -4.72
N LEU A 70 -2.42 4.56 -4.44
CA LEU A 70 -3.57 3.86 -5.02
C LEU A 70 -4.26 4.79 -6.00
N ASP A 71 -4.58 4.27 -7.18
CA ASP A 71 -5.23 5.06 -8.20
C ASP A 71 -6.11 4.15 -9.04
N ASP A 72 -7.37 4.54 -9.19
CA ASP A 72 -8.35 3.79 -9.96
C ASP A 72 -9.38 4.77 -10.49
N PRO A 73 -9.95 4.50 -11.68
CA PRO A 73 -10.95 5.41 -12.25
C PRO A 73 -12.16 5.66 -11.34
N SER A 74 -12.43 4.76 -10.39
CA SER A 74 -13.54 4.97 -9.44
C SER A 74 -13.16 5.96 -8.34
N PHE A 75 -11.91 6.34 -8.21
CA PHE A 75 -11.47 7.30 -7.19
C PHE A 75 -11.52 8.71 -7.75
N SER A 76 -11.80 9.68 -6.89
CA SER A 76 -11.79 11.08 -7.29
C SER A 76 -10.37 11.60 -7.52
N GLY A 77 -9.37 10.88 -7.04
CA GLY A 77 -7.96 11.20 -7.26
C GLY A 77 -7.09 10.16 -6.60
N PRO A 78 -5.78 10.22 -6.80
CA PRO A 78 -4.87 9.26 -6.18
C PRO A 78 -4.95 9.31 -4.66
N ILE A 79 -4.80 8.14 -4.05
CA ILE A 79 -4.77 8.02 -2.60
C ILE A 79 -3.34 7.67 -2.21
N PHE A 80 -2.78 8.44 -1.27
CA PHE A 80 -1.44 8.20 -0.77
C PHE A 80 -1.52 7.69 0.66
N ALA A 81 -0.78 6.65 0.95
CA ALA A 81 -0.81 6.00 2.24
C ALA A 81 0.55 5.40 2.56
N SER A 82 0.70 4.92 3.78
CA SER A 82 1.93 4.26 4.21
C SER A 82 1.58 2.93 4.83
N LEU A 83 2.28 1.87 4.43
CA LEU A 83 2.14 0.56 5.05
C LEU A 83 3.23 0.43 6.08
N ILE A 84 2.83 0.33 7.34
CA ILE A 84 3.78 0.24 8.44
C ILE A 84 3.51 -1.01 9.26
N GLU A 85 4.55 -1.50 9.92
CA GLU A 85 4.42 -2.64 10.80
C GLU A 85 3.67 -2.23 12.06
N ALA A 86 2.67 -3.03 12.43
CA ALA A 86 1.90 -2.83 13.64
C ALA A 86 2.28 -3.90 14.65
N GLU A 87 1.70 -3.85 15.82
CA GLU A 87 1.92 -4.88 16.83
C GLU A 87 1.45 -6.24 16.31
N ASN A 88 2.00 -7.31 16.88
CA ASN A 88 1.61 -8.69 16.56
C ASN A 88 1.94 -9.11 15.12
N SER A 89 3.01 -8.56 14.58
CA SER A 89 3.52 -8.94 13.25
C SER A 89 2.59 -8.61 12.09
N GLY A 90 1.54 -7.83 12.35
CA GLY A 90 0.67 -7.37 11.29
C GLY A 90 1.16 -6.05 10.71
N PHE A 91 0.54 -5.65 9.62
CA PHE A 91 0.84 -4.38 8.96
C PHE A 91 -0.46 -3.61 8.76
N VAL A 92 -0.40 -2.30 8.88
CA VAL A 92 -1.56 -1.45 8.64
C VAL A 92 -1.24 -0.43 7.57
N LEU A 93 -2.24 -0.13 6.77
CA LEU A 93 -2.14 0.88 5.75
C LEU A 93 -2.79 2.14 6.30
N ILE A 94 -2.00 3.19 6.45
CA ILE A 94 -2.46 4.43 7.06
C ILE A 94 -2.56 5.51 6.01
N TRP A 95 -3.76 6.05 5.87
CA TRP A 95 -4.02 7.16 4.98
C TRP A 95 -3.99 8.46 5.79
N SER A 96 -3.36 9.46 5.23
CA SER A 96 -3.41 10.78 5.81
C SER A 96 -3.55 11.79 4.69
N ARG A 97 -4.26 12.86 4.96
CA ARG A 97 -4.41 13.92 3.98
C ARG A 97 -3.07 14.62 3.83
N ARG A 98 -2.65 14.79 2.60
CA ARG A 98 -1.41 15.50 2.34
C ARG A 98 -1.64 16.99 2.52
N ASN A 99 -0.88 17.59 3.40
CA ASN A 99 -1.02 19.01 3.73
C ASN A 99 0.04 19.80 2.99
N GLY A 100 -0.19 20.02 1.71
CA GLY A 100 0.74 20.79 0.92
C GLY A 100 2.07 20.10 0.66
N ASP A 101 2.15 18.85 0.97
CA ASP A 101 3.32 18.05 0.63
C ASP A 101 3.07 17.26 -0.61
#